data_d90aa621d1ec3e4ac1c848966a43e163
#
_entry.id   d90aa621d1ec3e4ac1c848966a43e163
#
_cell.length_a   1.000
_cell.length_b   1.000
_cell.length_c   1.000
_cell.angle_alpha   90.00
_cell.angle_beta   90.00
_cell.angle_gamma   90.00
#
_symmetry.space_group_name_H-M   'P 1'
#
loop_
_entity.id
_entity.type
_entity.pdbx_description
1 polymer ?
#
loop_
_entity_poly.entity_id
_entity_poly.type
_entity_poly.pdbx_seq_one_letter_code
_entity_poly.pdbx_strand_id
1 'polypeptide(L)'
;MTNRVGVVGCGVTGSRVVGQLVALGCSSILVTDANRLKAQQLAALYRSDGVSVEVVELDEVAQCSVVVLACAKPHAALTDRLLKKGVHVVSMSDDLGDTMQLLQLDEAAKRSASTLVVGAAAAPGLTALLIEQAARGFDSIDEAHIALHGTGGPNCAHQHHDALSGQSIGWHDDDWLRRPAGSGRELCWFPEPVGAYDCYRAEMSDPVLLKHAMPQLQRITARMSATRRDRFTARLPMMSPPHAEGGMGSVRVEVRGWKAGARGVEIVGVAERVAQIAGVVAGSVAHEIATGGITRAGVVTLGSSDVPNSRLLATVQRAGIQLHEFVGS
;
A
#
# COMPACT_ATOMS: atom_id res chain seq x y z
N MET A 1 18.48 -16.60 13.64
CA MET A 1 17.03 -16.37 13.80
C MET A 1 16.34 -16.97 12.60
N THR A 2 15.30 -17.74 12.78
CA THR A 2 14.53 -18.33 11.65
C THR A 2 13.83 -17.17 10.91
N ASN A 3 14.07 -17.04 9.59
CA ASN A 3 13.40 -16.03 8.73
C ASN A 3 11.91 -16.40 8.52
N ARG A 4 11.17 -16.53 9.63
CA ARG A 4 9.75 -16.85 9.62
C ARG A 4 8.92 -15.58 9.46
N VAL A 5 7.99 -15.59 8.50
CA VAL A 5 7.11 -14.46 8.21
C VAL A 5 5.68 -14.80 8.60
N GLY A 6 5.00 -13.91 9.31
CA GLY A 6 3.59 -14.03 9.66
C GLY A 6 2.70 -13.24 8.69
N VAL A 7 1.52 -13.76 8.36
CA VAL A 7 0.50 -13.03 7.59
C VAL A 7 -0.83 -13.11 8.32
N VAL A 8 -1.35 -11.97 8.71
CA VAL A 8 -2.66 -11.83 9.35
C VAL A 8 -3.67 -11.35 8.31
N GLY A 9 -4.67 -12.19 8.04
CA GLY A 9 -5.64 -11.99 6.96
C GLY A 9 -5.31 -12.83 5.73
N CYS A 10 -6.16 -13.82 5.45
CA CYS A 10 -6.03 -14.77 4.34
C CYS A 10 -7.08 -14.52 3.24
N GLY A 11 -7.49 -13.26 3.10
CA GLY A 11 -8.35 -12.80 2.00
C GLY A 11 -7.60 -12.71 0.68
N VAL A 12 -8.22 -12.01 -0.29
CA VAL A 12 -7.65 -11.85 -1.65
C VAL A 12 -6.23 -11.29 -1.60
N THR A 13 -6.02 -10.21 -0.85
CA THR A 13 -4.71 -9.55 -0.75
C THR A 13 -3.72 -10.38 0.05
N GLY A 14 -4.12 -10.95 1.19
CA GLY A 14 -3.24 -11.78 2.00
C GLY A 14 -2.75 -13.04 1.28
N SER A 15 -3.60 -13.64 0.43
CA SER A 15 -3.16 -14.77 -0.41
C SER A 15 -2.07 -14.36 -1.42
N ARG A 16 -2.14 -13.13 -1.95
CA ARG A 16 -1.10 -12.58 -2.84
C ARG A 16 0.20 -12.27 -2.10
N VAL A 17 0.10 -11.83 -0.82
CA VAL A 17 1.28 -11.67 0.06
C VAL A 17 2.00 -13.01 0.23
N VAL A 18 1.27 -14.07 0.58
CA VAL A 18 1.84 -15.42 0.74
C VAL A 18 2.48 -15.89 -0.58
N GLY A 19 1.78 -15.73 -1.71
CA GLY A 19 2.33 -16.08 -3.03
C GLY A 19 3.64 -15.36 -3.33
N GLN A 20 3.73 -14.07 -3.04
CA GLN A 20 4.97 -13.30 -3.24
C GLN A 20 6.09 -13.74 -2.31
N LEU A 21 5.81 -14.03 -1.04
CA LEU A 21 6.80 -14.54 -0.09
C LEU A 21 7.36 -15.90 -0.54
N VAL A 22 6.50 -16.80 -1.02
CA VAL A 22 6.92 -18.09 -1.58
C VAL A 22 7.79 -17.88 -2.83
N ALA A 23 7.38 -17.01 -3.74
CA ALA A 23 8.16 -16.69 -4.95
C ALA A 23 9.54 -16.08 -4.64
N LEU A 24 9.67 -15.40 -3.50
CA LEU A 24 10.95 -14.86 -3.00
C LEU A 24 11.76 -15.86 -2.17
N GLY A 25 11.33 -17.13 -2.08
CA GLY A 25 12.05 -18.19 -1.39
C GLY A 25 11.86 -18.22 0.12
N CYS A 26 10.81 -17.60 0.67
CA CYS A 26 10.47 -17.72 2.08
C CYS A 26 9.98 -19.14 2.37
N SER A 27 10.71 -19.91 3.18
CA SER A 27 10.44 -21.32 3.43
C SER A 27 9.49 -21.58 4.60
N SER A 28 9.24 -20.60 5.47
CA SER A 28 8.40 -20.75 6.67
C SER A 28 7.48 -19.55 6.84
N ILE A 29 6.19 -19.78 6.67
CA ILE A 29 5.15 -18.74 6.73
C ILE A 29 4.06 -19.18 7.71
N LEU A 30 3.72 -18.34 8.69
CA LEU A 30 2.58 -18.54 9.56
C LEU A 30 1.41 -17.69 9.05
N VAL A 31 0.24 -18.30 8.94
CA VAL A 31 -0.97 -17.60 8.48
C VAL A 31 -2.08 -17.71 9.51
N THR A 32 -2.82 -16.61 9.68
CA THR A 32 -4.01 -16.58 10.54
C THR A 32 -5.10 -15.70 9.93
N ASP A 33 -6.35 -16.07 10.15
CA ASP A 33 -7.52 -15.30 9.71
C ASP A 33 -8.66 -15.53 10.72
N ALA A 34 -9.51 -14.52 10.91
CA ALA A 34 -10.72 -14.65 11.73
C ALA A 34 -11.63 -15.79 11.22
N ASN A 35 -11.63 -16.03 9.91
CA ASN A 35 -12.20 -17.24 9.32
C ASN A 35 -11.11 -18.29 9.09
N ARG A 36 -10.95 -19.19 10.06
CA ARG A 36 -9.95 -20.26 10.04
C ARG A 36 -9.96 -21.10 8.75
N LEU A 37 -11.14 -21.27 8.13
CA LEU A 37 -11.26 -22.02 6.88
C LEU A 37 -10.48 -21.36 5.74
N LYS A 38 -10.48 -20.02 5.65
CA LYS A 38 -9.69 -19.28 4.65
C LYS A 38 -8.19 -19.53 4.85
N ALA A 39 -7.71 -19.51 6.09
CA ALA A 39 -6.30 -19.80 6.38
C ALA A 39 -5.93 -21.24 6.00
N GLN A 40 -6.80 -22.22 6.31
CA GLN A 40 -6.62 -23.62 5.92
C GLN A 40 -6.60 -23.81 4.39
N GLN A 41 -7.50 -23.17 3.66
CA GLN A 41 -7.53 -23.20 2.20
C GLN A 41 -6.25 -22.61 1.60
N LEU A 42 -5.79 -21.46 2.12
CA LEU A 42 -4.55 -20.85 1.69
C LEU A 42 -3.33 -21.75 1.95
N ALA A 43 -3.20 -22.29 3.15
CA ALA A 43 -2.10 -23.19 3.48
C ALA A 43 -2.09 -24.45 2.61
N ALA A 44 -3.27 -24.96 2.25
CA ALA A 44 -3.41 -26.14 1.40
C ALA A 44 -2.85 -25.94 -0.02
N LEU A 45 -2.84 -24.70 -0.55
CA LEU A 45 -2.31 -24.38 -1.89
C LEU A 45 -0.79 -24.61 -1.99
N TYR A 46 -0.05 -24.54 -0.88
CA TYR A 46 1.41 -24.61 -0.87
C TYR A 46 1.98 -25.91 -0.31
N ARG A 47 1.15 -26.94 -0.05
CA ARG A 47 1.60 -28.23 0.52
C ARG A 47 2.61 -28.98 -0.33
N SER A 48 2.57 -28.79 -1.65
CA SER A 48 3.43 -29.48 -2.62
C SER A 48 4.73 -28.76 -2.92
N ASP A 49 4.90 -27.52 -2.48
CA ASP A 49 5.97 -26.61 -2.96
C ASP A 49 7.22 -26.65 -2.05
N GLY A 50 7.26 -27.54 -1.06
CA GLY A 50 8.38 -27.61 -0.10
C GLY A 50 8.44 -26.41 0.86
N VAL A 51 7.42 -25.57 0.87
CA VAL A 51 7.27 -24.41 1.76
C VAL A 51 6.34 -24.79 2.91
N SER A 52 6.74 -24.46 4.14
CA SER A 52 5.87 -24.61 5.30
C SER A 52 4.95 -23.39 5.43
N VAL A 53 3.67 -23.56 5.07
CA VAL A 53 2.61 -22.58 5.37
C VAL A 53 1.71 -23.17 6.45
N GLU A 54 1.83 -22.66 7.66
CA GLU A 54 1.15 -23.22 8.85
C GLU A 54 0.04 -22.28 9.32
N VAL A 55 -1.12 -22.87 9.64
CA VAL A 55 -2.25 -22.15 10.23
C VAL A 55 -2.08 -22.09 11.73
N VAL A 56 -2.05 -20.88 12.28
CA VAL A 56 -1.82 -20.64 13.71
C VAL A 56 -2.90 -19.72 14.30
N GLU A 57 -2.96 -19.66 15.62
CA GLU A 57 -3.76 -18.67 16.32
C GLU A 57 -3.08 -17.28 16.27
N LEU A 58 -3.86 -16.21 16.45
CA LEU A 58 -3.37 -14.84 16.27
C LEU A 58 -2.15 -14.50 17.15
N ASP A 59 -2.11 -15.01 18.38
CA ASP A 59 -1.02 -14.71 19.31
C ASP A 59 0.29 -15.41 18.95
N GLU A 60 0.22 -16.49 18.17
CA GLU A 60 1.38 -17.29 17.74
C GLU A 60 2.16 -16.63 16.62
N VAL A 61 1.56 -15.68 15.86
CA VAL A 61 2.32 -14.93 14.83
C VAL A 61 3.45 -14.09 15.42
N ALA A 62 3.41 -13.83 16.72
CA ALA A 62 4.51 -13.18 17.44
C ALA A 62 5.81 -13.99 17.51
N GLN A 63 5.82 -15.26 17.05
CA GLN A 63 7.02 -16.08 16.87
C GLN A 63 7.76 -15.76 15.55
N CYS A 64 7.17 -14.94 14.70
CA CYS A 64 7.77 -14.50 13.44
C CYS A 64 8.75 -13.34 13.65
N SER A 65 9.71 -13.21 12.75
CA SER A 65 10.59 -12.03 12.71
C SER A 65 9.84 -10.79 12.20
N VAL A 66 8.93 -11.00 11.26
CA VAL A 66 8.09 -9.94 10.68
C VAL A 66 6.67 -10.45 10.46
N VAL A 67 5.68 -9.57 10.67
CA VAL A 67 4.25 -9.85 10.45
C VAL A 67 3.67 -8.84 9.48
N VAL A 68 3.00 -9.35 8.43
CA VAL A 68 2.22 -8.54 7.49
C VAL A 68 0.76 -8.52 7.94
N LEU A 69 0.20 -7.33 8.09
CA LEU A 69 -1.20 -7.11 8.40
C LEU A 69 -1.97 -6.85 7.10
N ALA A 70 -2.57 -7.91 6.55
CA ALA A 70 -3.40 -7.91 5.35
C ALA A 70 -4.90 -8.08 5.68
N CYS A 71 -5.28 -7.88 6.93
CA CYS A 71 -6.65 -7.94 7.43
C CYS A 71 -7.34 -6.56 7.29
N ALA A 72 -8.63 -6.50 7.68
CA ALA A 72 -9.32 -5.24 7.78
C ALA A 72 -8.79 -4.40 8.96
N LYS A 73 -8.87 -3.06 8.82
CA LYS A 73 -8.57 -2.10 9.91
C LYS A 73 -9.43 -2.38 11.17
N PRO A 74 -8.98 -1.96 12.36
CA PRO A 74 -7.75 -1.22 12.68
C PRO A 74 -6.53 -2.12 12.89
N HIS A 75 -5.36 -1.65 12.47
CA HIS A 75 -4.08 -2.35 12.66
C HIS A 75 -3.33 -1.88 13.91
N ALA A 76 -3.55 -0.64 14.36
CA ALA A 76 -2.73 0.02 15.39
C ALA A 76 -2.60 -0.79 16.69
N ALA A 77 -3.69 -1.33 17.22
CA ALA A 77 -3.67 -2.09 18.48
C ALA A 77 -2.88 -3.41 18.38
N LEU A 78 -3.01 -4.13 17.25
CA LEU A 78 -2.25 -5.36 17.01
C LEU A 78 -0.78 -5.04 16.77
N THR A 79 -0.49 -3.97 16.02
CA THR A 79 0.87 -3.48 15.78
C THR A 79 1.60 -3.18 17.09
N ASP A 80 0.98 -2.41 18.00
CA ASP A 80 1.58 -2.09 19.30
C ASP A 80 1.91 -3.35 20.11
N ARG A 81 1.03 -4.37 20.10
CA ARG A 81 1.29 -5.65 20.78
C ARG A 81 2.46 -6.42 20.16
N LEU A 82 2.57 -6.43 18.83
CA LEU A 82 3.67 -7.11 18.13
C LEU A 82 5.01 -6.41 18.34
N LEU A 83 5.03 -5.07 18.24
CA LEU A 83 6.22 -4.27 18.51
C LEU A 83 6.77 -4.50 19.93
N LYS A 84 5.89 -4.54 20.95
CA LYS A 84 6.28 -4.84 22.34
C LYS A 84 6.94 -6.21 22.51
N LYS A 85 6.72 -7.13 21.57
CA LYS A 85 7.38 -8.47 21.53
C LYS A 85 8.63 -8.48 20.64
N GLY A 86 9.07 -7.35 20.11
CA GLY A 86 10.23 -7.24 19.23
C GLY A 86 9.99 -7.72 17.80
N VAL A 87 8.73 -7.81 17.37
CA VAL A 87 8.34 -8.26 16.03
C VAL A 87 8.26 -7.06 15.09
N HIS A 88 8.89 -7.16 13.91
CA HIS A 88 8.71 -6.18 12.86
C HIS A 88 7.31 -6.27 12.24
N VAL A 89 6.74 -5.16 11.81
CA VAL A 89 5.38 -5.12 11.27
C VAL A 89 5.33 -4.41 9.92
N VAL A 90 4.59 -4.99 8.99
CA VAL A 90 4.22 -4.37 7.71
C VAL A 90 2.71 -4.19 7.68
N SER A 91 2.24 -2.96 7.72
CA SER A 91 0.82 -2.63 7.65
C SER A 91 0.42 -2.28 6.22
N MET A 92 -0.64 -2.93 5.73
CA MET A 92 -1.25 -2.65 4.43
C MET A 92 -2.44 -1.68 4.54
N SER A 93 -2.65 -1.06 5.71
CA SER A 93 -3.78 -0.14 5.92
C SER A 93 -3.71 1.05 4.97
N ASP A 94 -4.82 1.34 4.30
CA ASP A 94 -5.07 2.50 3.46
C ASP A 94 -6.01 3.51 4.12
N ASP A 95 -6.55 3.18 5.30
CA ASP A 95 -7.42 4.06 6.10
C ASP A 95 -6.61 5.20 6.73
N LEU A 96 -7.08 6.43 6.55
CA LEU A 96 -6.39 7.63 7.04
C LEU A 96 -6.28 7.64 8.57
N GLY A 97 -7.35 7.28 9.28
CA GLY A 97 -7.39 7.30 10.75
C GLY A 97 -6.44 6.26 11.35
N ASP A 98 -6.45 5.03 10.81
CA ASP A 98 -5.56 3.96 11.25
C ASP A 98 -4.09 4.28 10.91
N THR A 99 -3.83 4.84 9.71
CA THR A 99 -2.50 5.30 9.31
C THR A 99 -1.93 6.35 10.27
N MET A 100 -2.74 7.33 10.66
CA MET A 100 -2.32 8.35 11.64
C MET A 100 -1.98 7.75 13.01
N GLN A 101 -2.73 6.73 13.46
CA GLN A 101 -2.44 6.02 14.70
C GLN A 101 -1.15 5.17 14.59
N LEU A 102 -0.93 4.52 13.44
CA LEU A 102 0.29 3.73 13.19
C LEU A 102 1.54 4.62 13.19
N LEU A 103 1.48 5.81 12.61
CA LEU A 103 2.60 6.76 12.62
C LEU A 103 2.98 7.20 14.04
N GLN A 104 2.03 7.21 14.99
CA GLN A 104 2.31 7.54 16.40
C GLN A 104 3.07 6.41 17.14
N LEU A 105 3.21 5.23 16.57
CA LEU A 105 3.92 4.11 17.17
C LEU A 105 5.45 4.17 16.97
N ASP A 106 6.00 5.25 16.43
CA ASP A 106 7.42 5.39 16.12
C ASP A 106 8.31 5.15 17.36
N GLU A 107 8.02 5.79 18.47
CA GLU A 107 8.77 5.60 19.71
C GLU A 107 8.60 4.19 20.31
N ALA A 108 7.44 3.54 20.10
CA ALA A 108 7.25 2.16 20.53
C ALA A 108 8.10 1.20 19.68
N ALA A 109 8.15 1.41 18.38
CA ALA A 109 8.98 0.63 17.46
C ALA A 109 10.48 0.82 17.74
N LYS A 110 10.93 2.05 17.99
CA LYS A 110 12.33 2.34 18.38
C LYS A 110 12.73 1.65 19.68
N ARG A 111 11.89 1.72 20.72
CA ARG A 111 12.18 1.09 22.02
C ARG A 111 12.31 -0.43 21.93
N SER A 112 11.59 -1.07 21.04
CA SER A 112 11.66 -2.52 20.81
C SER A 112 12.68 -2.92 19.74
N ALA A 113 13.45 -1.97 19.20
CA ALA A 113 14.36 -2.16 18.07
C ALA A 113 13.67 -2.81 16.85
N SER A 114 12.39 -2.54 16.67
CA SER A 114 11.58 -3.09 15.59
C SER A 114 11.31 -2.06 14.50
N THR A 115 11.09 -2.53 13.28
CA THR A 115 10.66 -1.73 12.13
C THR A 115 9.15 -1.82 11.99
N LEU A 116 8.47 -0.70 11.82
CA LEU A 116 7.07 -0.63 11.41
C LEU A 116 6.98 0.05 10.05
N VAL A 117 6.66 -0.70 9.00
CA VAL A 117 6.36 -0.12 7.69
C VAL A 117 4.86 0.15 7.58
N VAL A 118 4.49 1.40 7.33
CA VAL A 118 3.10 1.84 7.23
C VAL A 118 2.73 2.09 5.77
N GLY A 119 1.60 1.51 5.33
CA GLY A 119 1.07 1.74 3.99
C GLY A 119 1.81 0.97 2.89
N ALA A 120 2.11 -0.31 3.12
CA ALA A 120 2.78 -1.15 2.13
C ALA A 120 1.76 -1.90 1.26
N ALA A 121 1.06 -1.18 0.39
CA ALA A 121 0.03 -1.73 -0.51
C ALA A 121 0.13 -1.12 -1.93
N ALA A 122 -0.98 -0.95 -2.63
CA ALA A 122 -1.02 -0.34 -3.96
C ALA A 122 -0.99 1.20 -3.86
N ALA A 123 -1.94 1.76 -3.13
CA ALA A 123 -2.05 3.17 -2.75
C ALA A 123 -2.68 3.21 -1.34
N PRO A 124 -1.86 3.46 -0.33
CA PRO A 124 -0.43 3.82 -0.34
C PRO A 124 0.51 2.63 -0.59
N GLY A 125 1.71 2.93 -1.02
CA GLY A 125 2.81 1.98 -1.12
C GLY A 125 3.49 1.97 -2.48
N LEU A 126 2.94 1.32 -3.51
CA LEU A 126 3.50 1.39 -4.86
C LEU A 126 3.58 2.84 -5.35
N THR A 127 2.60 3.67 -5.00
CA THR A 127 2.58 5.11 -5.30
C THR A 127 3.88 5.80 -4.93
N ALA A 128 4.40 5.54 -3.73
CA ALA A 128 5.64 6.14 -3.26
C ALA A 128 6.88 5.62 -4.01
N LEU A 129 6.92 4.33 -4.35
CA LEU A 129 8.00 3.74 -5.15
C LEU A 129 8.01 4.32 -6.57
N LEU A 130 6.84 4.53 -7.17
CA LEU A 130 6.70 5.14 -8.50
C LEU A 130 7.12 6.61 -8.49
N ILE A 131 6.76 7.38 -7.46
CA ILE A 131 7.16 8.78 -7.31
C ILE A 131 8.68 8.87 -7.16
N GLU A 132 9.30 8.01 -6.34
CA GLU A 132 10.75 7.96 -6.18
C GLU A 132 11.45 7.60 -7.51
N GLN A 133 10.88 6.68 -8.28
CA GLN A 133 11.41 6.33 -9.60
C GLN A 133 11.32 7.51 -10.58
N ALA A 134 10.16 8.14 -10.69
CA ALA A 134 9.94 9.29 -11.55
C ALA A 134 10.84 10.50 -11.16
N ALA A 135 11.05 10.70 -9.86
CA ALA A 135 11.88 11.77 -9.32
C ALA A 135 13.35 11.73 -9.78
N ARG A 136 13.86 10.56 -10.18
CA ARG A 136 15.27 10.40 -10.62
C ARG A 136 15.62 11.22 -11.85
N GLY A 137 14.64 11.54 -12.67
CA GLY A 137 14.82 12.37 -13.83
C GLY A 137 14.89 13.88 -13.54
N PHE A 138 14.72 14.31 -12.28
CA PHE A 138 14.63 15.70 -11.87
C PHE A 138 15.83 16.14 -11.03
N ASP A 139 16.16 17.42 -11.10
CA ASP A 139 17.11 18.05 -10.18
C ASP A 139 16.46 18.22 -8.79
N SER A 140 15.15 18.54 -8.78
CA SER A 140 14.31 18.56 -7.57
C SER A 140 12.85 18.38 -7.94
N ILE A 141 12.09 17.73 -7.06
CA ILE A 141 10.62 17.60 -7.17
C ILE A 141 9.94 18.42 -6.08
N ASP A 142 8.81 19.01 -6.41
CA ASP A 142 8.01 19.81 -5.48
C ASP A 142 6.53 19.41 -5.46
N GLU A 143 6.02 18.71 -6.49
CA GLU A 143 4.63 18.26 -6.51
C GLU A 143 4.54 16.75 -6.81
N ALA A 144 3.60 16.07 -6.15
CA ALA A 144 3.22 14.69 -6.40
C ALA A 144 1.70 14.54 -6.41
N HIS A 145 1.17 13.96 -7.48
CA HIS A 145 -0.27 13.74 -7.66
C HIS A 145 -0.54 12.26 -7.92
N ILE A 146 -1.44 11.69 -7.12
CA ILE A 146 -1.79 10.27 -7.16
C ILE A 146 -3.20 10.11 -7.70
N ALA A 147 -3.38 9.13 -8.59
CA ALA A 147 -4.69 8.63 -8.97
C ALA A 147 -4.75 7.11 -8.86
N LEU A 148 -5.86 6.59 -8.32
CA LEU A 148 -6.12 5.17 -8.15
C LEU A 148 -7.42 4.79 -8.88
N HIS A 149 -7.40 3.67 -9.60
CA HIS A 149 -8.58 3.02 -10.16
C HIS A 149 -8.68 1.57 -9.67
N GLY A 150 -9.91 1.14 -9.34
CA GLY A 150 -10.17 -0.24 -8.94
C GLY A 150 -9.99 -0.51 -7.44
N THR A 151 -10.29 -1.74 -7.03
CA THR A 151 -10.26 -2.19 -5.62
C THR A 151 -9.63 -3.57 -5.49
N GLY A 152 -9.03 -3.85 -4.34
CA GLY A 152 -8.32 -5.11 -4.07
C GLY A 152 -9.19 -6.28 -3.58
N GLY A 153 -10.49 -6.08 -3.48
CA GLY A 153 -11.42 -7.08 -2.98
C GLY A 153 -12.54 -6.46 -2.15
N PRO A 154 -13.46 -7.25 -1.55
CA PRO A 154 -14.66 -6.73 -0.90
C PRO A 154 -14.40 -5.68 0.20
N ASN A 155 -13.49 -5.94 1.12
CA ASN A 155 -13.19 -4.98 2.20
C ASN A 155 -12.60 -3.68 1.66
N CYS A 156 -11.67 -3.76 0.71
CA CYS A 156 -11.12 -2.59 0.04
C CYS A 156 -12.21 -1.80 -0.71
N ALA A 157 -13.16 -2.49 -1.37
CA ALA A 157 -14.26 -1.83 -2.05
C ALA A 157 -15.17 -1.06 -1.08
N HIS A 158 -15.48 -1.62 0.10
CA HIS A 158 -16.21 -0.91 1.15
C HIS A 158 -15.46 0.32 1.64
N GLN A 159 -14.16 0.19 1.94
CA GLN A 159 -13.32 1.31 2.38
C GLN A 159 -13.26 2.43 1.33
N HIS A 160 -13.11 2.08 0.04
CA HIS A 160 -13.12 3.07 -1.05
C HIS A 160 -14.47 3.75 -1.22
N HIS A 161 -15.57 3.02 -1.01
CA HIS A 161 -16.91 3.61 -1.01
C HIS A 161 -17.04 4.65 0.13
N ASP A 162 -16.64 4.29 1.34
CA ASP A 162 -16.67 5.18 2.50
C ASP A 162 -15.75 6.39 2.32
N ALA A 163 -14.57 6.21 1.72
CA ALA A 163 -13.59 7.26 1.44
C ALA A 163 -14.11 8.37 0.52
N LEU A 164 -15.18 8.12 -0.26
CA LEU A 164 -15.83 9.13 -1.09
C LEU A 164 -16.81 10.01 -0.30
N SER A 165 -17.18 9.64 0.92
CA SER A 165 -18.11 10.40 1.78
C SER A 165 -17.44 11.27 2.83
N GLY A 166 -16.16 11.02 3.14
CA GLY A 166 -15.36 11.66 4.19
C GLY A 166 -14.76 13.00 3.76
N GLN A 167 -13.57 13.27 4.28
CA GLN A 167 -12.78 14.44 3.93
C GLN A 167 -11.45 14.02 3.31
N SER A 168 -11.20 14.44 2.09
CA SER A 168 -9.87 14.29 1.50
C SER A 168 -8.86 15.18 2.22
N ILE A 169 -7.65 14.67 2.36
CA ILE A 169 -6.50 15.41 2.83
C ILE A 169 -5.49 15.57 1.68
N GLY A 170 -4.85 16.72 1.59
CA GLY A 170 -3.74 17.00 0.70
C GLY A 170 -2.76 17.92 1.40
N TRP A 171 -1.57 18.05 0.86
CA TRP A 171 -0.55 19.00 1.33
C TRP A 171 -0.41 20.13 0.30
N HIS A 172 -0.35 21.37 0.74
CA HIS A 172 -0.19 22.53 -0.15
C HIS A 172 0.44 23.68 0.62
N ASP A 173 1.61 24.14 0.16
CA ASP A 173 2.30 25.30 0.67
C ASP A 173 2.40 25.31 2.22
N ASP A 174 3.01 24.25 2.76
CA ASP A 174 3.28 24.05 4.19
C ASP A 174 2.04 23.90 5.09
N ASP A 175 0.85 23.59 4.51
CA ASP A 175 -0.36 23.34 5.29
C ASP A 175 -1.16 22.13 4.76
N TRP A 176 -1.93 21.52 5.67
CA TRP A 176 -2.86 20.44 5.36
C TRP A 176 -4.16 20.98 4.80
N LEU A 177 -4.41 20.71 3.52
CA LEU A 177 -5.62 21.11 2.83
C LEU A 177 -6.70 20.04 2.93
N ARG A 178 -7.77 20.34 3.67
CA ARG A 178 -8.96 19.47 3.74
C ARG A 178 -10.04 19.96 2.78
N ARG A 179 -10.64 19.02 2.05
CA ARG A 179 -11.73 19.28 1.08
C ARG A 179 -12.76 18.15 1.18
N PRO A 180 -14.05 18.39 0.87
CA PRO A 180 -15.04 17.34 0.80
C PRO A 180 -14.60 16.25 -0.18
N ALA A 181 -14.65 14.99 0.26
CA ALA A 181 -14.47 13.84 -0.60
C ALA A 181 -15.60 13.77 -1.66
N GLY A 182 -15.37 13.09 -2.77
CA GLY A 182 -16.27 13.10 -3.91
C GLY A 182 -16.30 14.41 -4.70
N SER A 183 -15.49 15.43 -4.33
CA SER A 183 -15.37 16.71 -5.02
C SER A 183 -14.18 16.76 -5.98
N GLY A 184 -14.06 17.84 -6.75
CA GLY A 184 -12.89 18.14 -7.57
C GLY A 184 -12.65 17.09 -8.64
N ARG A 185 -13.60 16.92 -9.56
CA ARG A 185 -13.51 16.04 -10.72
C ARG A 185 -12.28 16.35 -11.57
N GLU A 186 -11.56 15.32 -11.95
CA GLU A 186 -10.43 15.36 -12.87
C GLU A 186 -10.43 14.11 -13.75
N LEU A 187 -10.24 14.26 -15.05
CA LEU A 187 -10.08 13.13 -15.95
C LEU A 187 -8.65 12.63 -15.85
N CYS A 188 -8.47 11.43 -15.33
CA CYS A 188 -7.16 10.79 -15.23
C CYS A 188 -7.04 9.68 -16.29
N TRP A 189 -5.94 9.72 -17.03
CA TRP A 189 -5.56 8.65 -17.96
C TRP A 189 -4.68 7.65 -17.25
N PHE A 190 -5.13 6.41 -17.23
CA PHE A 190 -4.40 5.27 -16.70
C PHE A 190 -3.82 4.44 -17.84
N PRO A 191 -2.79 3.60 -17.59
CA PRO A 191 -2.29 2.66 -18.59
C PRO A 191 -3.38 1.71 -19.10
N GLU A 192 -3.24 1.30 -20.36
CA GLU A 192 -4.11 0.25 -20.92
C GLU A 192 -3.96 -1.07 -20.12
N PRO A 193 -5.02 -1.84 -19.93
CA PRO A 193 -6.34 -1.72 -20.58
C PRO A 193 -7.34 -0.86 -19.78
N VAL A 194 -6.92 -0.09 -18.78
CA VAL A 194 -7.82 0.71 -17.93
C VAL A 194 -8.31 1.97 -18.65
N GLY A 195 -7.42 2.77 -19.24
CA GLY A 195 -7.80 3.98 -19.98
C GLY A 195 -8.23 5.15 -19.09
N ALA A 196 -9.15 5.98 -19.57
CA ALA A 196 -9.53 7.24 -18.93
C ALA A 196 -10.71 7.09 -17.96
N TYR A 197 -10.58 7.66 -16.76
CA TYR A 197 -11.64 7.69 -15.75
C TYR A 197 -11.74 9.04 -15.06
N ASP A 198 -12.97 9.42 -14.71
CA ASP A 198 -13.22 10.54 -13.81
C ASP A 198 -12.74 10.16 -12.40
N CYS A 199 -11.78 10.94 -11.90
CA CYS A 199 -11.25 10.79 -10.54
C CYS A 199 -11.69 11.96 -9.66
N TYR A 200 -11.89 11.66 -8.40
CA TYR A 200 -12.37 12.61 -7.40
C TYR A 200 -11.49 12.57 -6.16
N ARG A 201 -11.44 13.67 -5.42
CA ARG A 201 -10.84 13.66 -4.09
C ARG A 201 -11.49 12.60 -3.23
N ALA A 202 -10.68 11.86 -2.50
CA ALA A 202 -11.14 10.85 -1.57
C ALA A 202 -10.30 10.90 -0.28
N GLU A 203 -10.80 10.31 0.78
CA GLU A 203 -10.05 10.16 2.03
C GLU A 203 -9.01 9.06 1.85
N MET A 204 -7.79 9.45 1.44
CA MET A 204 -6.65 8.57 1.17
C MET A 204 -5.49 8.94 2.09
N SER A 205 -4.72 7.96 2.50
CA SER A 205 -3.56 8.13 3.40
C SER A 205 -2.27 8.50 2.66
N ASP A 206 -2.22 8.35 1.33
CA ASP A 206 -1.04 8.67 0.52
C ASP A 206 -0.43 10.05 0.80
N PRO A 207 -1.20 11.16 0.89
CA PRO A 207 -0.59 12.47 1.15
C PRO A 207 0.16 12.54 2.46
N VAL A 208 -0.35 11.87 3.51
CA VAL A 208 0.28 11.84 4.83
C VAL A 208 1.58 11.05 4.79
N LEU A 209 1.55 9.86 4.20
CA LEU A 209 2.72 8.99 4.11
C LEU A 209 3.80 9.57 3.18
N LEU A 210 3.40 10.19 2.07
CA LEU A 210 4.35 10.85 1.16
C LEU A 210 5.00 12.08 1.81
N LYS A 211 4.24 12.90 2.54
CA LYS A 211 4.83 14.02 3.28
C LYS A 211 5.81 13.56 4.35
N HIS A 212 5.53 12.41 4.99
CA HIS A 212 6.44 11.79 5.93
C HIS A 212 7.71 11.25 5.24
N ALA A 213 7.58 10.63 4.07
CA ALA A 213 8.70 10.07 3.30
C ALA A 213 9.54 11.12 2.59
N MET A 214 8.89 12.15 2.06
CA MET A 214 9.46 13.18 1.17
C MET A 214 9.06 14.58 1.68
N PRO A 215 9.65 15.07 2.78
CA PRO A 215 9.24 16.32 3.42
C PRO A 215 9.45 17.57 2.54
N GLN A 216 10.27 17.48 1.47
CA GLN A 216 10.51 18.56 0.53
C GLN A 216 9.31 18.85 -0.40
N LEU A 217 8.36 17.93 -0.53
CA LEU A 217 7.19 18.14 -1.38
C LEU A 217 6.35 19.29 -0.85
N GLN A 218 6.05 20.25 -1.73
CA GLN A 218 5.23 21.44 -1.45
C GLN A 218 3.76 21.17 -1.77
N ARG A 219 3.47 20.24 -2.69
CA ARG A 219 2.11 19.89 -3.06
C ARG A 219 1.92 18.38 -3.24
N ILE A 220 0.95 17.83 -2.51
CA ILE A 220 0.58 16.41 -2.61
C ILE A 220 -0.93 16.29 -2.71
N THR A 221 -1.42 15.60 -3.74
CA THR A 221 -2.85 15.32 -3.89
C THR A 221 -3.08 13.85 -4.21
N ALA A 222 -4.19 13.32 -3.72
CA ALA A 222 -4.64 11.97 -4.03
C ALA A 222 -6.10 11.96 -4.47
N ARG A 223 -6.41 11.12 -5.45
CA ARG A 223 -7.73 10.94 -6.02
C ARG A 223 -7.99 9.46 -6.28
N MET A 224 -9.26 9.10 -6.31
CA MET A 224 -9.68 7.79 -6.82
C MET A 224 -10.77 7.94 -7.87
N SER A 225 -10.82 6.98 -8.76
CA SER A 225 -11.89 6.91 -9.75
C SER A 225 -13.22 6.57 -9.07
N ALA A 226 -14.29 7.22 -9.52
CA ALA A 226 -15.64 6.92 -9.07
C ALA A 226 -16.65 7.30 -10.14
N THR A 227 -17.75 6.56 -10.20
CA THR A 227 -18.89 6.94 -11.02
C THR A 227 -19.73 8.04 -10.33
N ARG A 228 -20.60 8.69 -11.09
CA ARG A 228 -21.58 9.61 -10.48
C ARG A 228 -22.43 8.91 -9.43
N ARG A 229 -22.81 7.65 -9.70
CA ARG A 229 -23.60 6.84 -8.76
C ARG A 229 -22.85 6.63 -7.45
N ASP A 230 -21.59 6.18 -7.51
CA ASP A 230 -20.77 5.92 -6.31
C ASP A 230 -20.68 7.16 -5.42
N ARG A 231 -20.51 8.34 -6.01
CA ARG A 231 -20.45 9.61 -5.28
C ARG A 231 -21.76 9.97 -4.60
N PHE A 232 -22.91 9.77 -5.28
CA PHE A 232 -24.22 10.07 -4.68
C PHE A 232 -24.60 9.08 -3.59
N THR A 233 -24.16 7.83 -3.72
CA THR A 233 -24.49 6.76 -2.76
C THR A 233 -23.41 6.56 -1.69
N ALA A 234 -22.29 7.28 -1.73
CA ALA A 234 -21.17 7.11 -0.79
C ALA A 234 -21.55 7.25 0.70
N ARG A 235 -22.65 7.96 1.01
CA ARG A 235 -23.19 8.09 2.37
C ARG A 235 -24.22 7.01 2.72
N LEU A 236 -24.54 6.13 1.80
CA LEU A 236 -25.45 5.01 1.97
C LEU A 236 -24.64 3.71 2.01
N PRO A 237 -25.16 2.64 2.59
CA PRO A 237 -24.54 1.32 2.46
C PRO A 237 -24.34 0.95 0.98
N MET A 238 -23.24 0.27 0.68
CA MET A 238 -22.98 -0.18 -0.68
C MET A 238 -24.12 -1.05 -1.19
N MET A 239 -24.77 -0.62 -2.27
CA MET A 239 -26.01 -1.25 -2.78
C MET A 239 -25.76 -2.44 -3.72
N SER A 240 -24.54 -2.58 -4.22
CA SER A 240 -24.17 -3.70 -5.10
C SER A 240 -23.01 -4.47 -4.45
N PRO A 241 -23.07 -5.81 -4.44
CA PRO A 241 -21.97 -6.59 -3.88
C PRO A 241 -20.68 -6.30 -4.67
N PRO A 242 -19.57 -6.06 -3.98
CA PRO A 242 -18.29 -5.84 -4.65
C PRO A 242 -17.78 -7.13 -5.31
N HIS A 243 -16.93 -6.97 -6.31
CA HIS A 243 -16.29 -8.11 -6.95
C HIS A 243 -15.46 -8.92 -5.95
N ALA A 244 -15.62 -10.25 -5.94
CA ALA A 244 -15.01 -11.10 -4.92
C ALA A 244 -13.47 -11.02 -4.87
N GLU A 245 -12.81 -10.83 -6.02
CA GLU A 245 -11.35 -10.76 -6.14
C GLU A 245 -10.84 -9.37 -6.56
N GLY A 246 -11.71 -8.37 -6.61
CA GLY A 246 -11.42 -7.10 -7.27
C GLY A 246 -11.32 -7.25 -8.79
N GLY A 247 -11.34 -6.14 -9.52
CA GLY A 247 -11.16 -6.11 -10.97
C GLY A 247 -9.75 -5.69 -11.37
N MET A 248 -9.54 -5.48 -12.68
CA MET A 248 -8.41 -4.75 -13.18
C MET A 248 -8.43 -3.35 -12.57
N GLY A 249 -7.30 -2.93 -12.08
CA GLY A 249 -7.12 -1.61 -11.49
C GLY A 249 -5.88 -0.94 -12.03
N SER A 250 -5.62 0.25 -11.54
CA SER A 250 -4.43 1.01 -11.93
C SER A 250 -4.03 2.01 -10.86
N VAL A 251 -2.74 2.19 -10.74
CA VAL A 251 -2.12 3.27 -9.98
C VAL A 251 -1.40 4.18 -10.96
N ARG A 252 -1.63 5.49 -10.84
CA ARG A 252 -0.93 6.52 -11.63
C ARG A 252 -0.37 7.57 -10.68
N VAL A 253 0.87 7.94 -10.94
CA VAL A 253 1.51 9.08 -10.27
C VAL A 253 1.95 10.10 -11.30
N GLU A 254 1.86 11.37 -10.94
CA GLU A 254 2.39 12.48 -11.70
C GLU A 254 3.31 13.28 -10.77
N VAL A 255 4.54 13.46 -11.19
CA VAL A 255 5.58 14.18 -10.46
C VAL A 255 5.92 15.44 -11.24
N ARG A 256 6.01 16.56 -10.54
CA ARG A 256 6.43 17.84 -11.11
C ARG A 256 7.60 18.40 -10.33
N GLY A 257 8.45 19.12 -11.04
CA GLY A 257 9.66 19.67 -10.45
C GLY A 257 10.52 20.42 -11.48
N TRP A 258 11.79 20.52 -11.17
CA TRP A 258 12.79 21.17 -12.01
C TRP A 258 13.69 20.11 -12.64
N LYS A 259 13.91 20.23 -13.95
CA LYS A 259 14.76 19.34 -14.75
C LYS A 259 15.55 20.18 -15.73
N ALA A 260 16.88 20.18 -15.63
CA ALA A 260 17.78 20.97 -16.48
C ALA A 260 17.40 22.46 -16.55
N GLY A 261 16.97 23.04 -15.41
CA GLY A 261 16.60 24.47 -15.32
C GLY A 261 15.21 24.82 -15.82
N ALA A 262 14.38 23.86 -16.24
CA ALA A 262 13.00 24.06 -16.67
C ALA A 262 11.99 23.28 -15.81
N ARG A 263 10.72 23.72 -15.81
CA ARG A 263 9.64 22.92 -15.20
C ARG A 263 9.40 21.69 -16.04
N GLY A 264 9.39 20.53 -15.38
CA GLY A 264 9.12 19.23 -15.99
C GLY A 264 7.95 18.53 -15.33
N VAL A 265 7.35 17.62 -16.06
CA VAL A 265 6.30 16.70 -15.59
C VAL A 265 6.67 15.31 -16.05
N GLU A 266 6.55 14.33 -15.16
CA GLU A 266 6.72 12.92 -15.49
C GLU A 266 5.54 12.14 -14.92
N ILE A 267 4.98 11.25 -15.72
CA ILE A 267 3.81 10.46 -15.36
C ILE A 267 4.15 9.00 -15.54
N VAL A 268 3.98 8.23 -14.47
CA VAL A 268 4.21 6.79 -14.45
C VAL A 268 2.97 6.10 -13.89
N GLY A 269 2.63 4.96 -14.45
CA GLY A 269 1.50 4.17 -13.97
C GLY A 269 1.71 2.67 -14.12
N VAL A 270 0.81 1.94 -13.51
CA VAL A 270 0.73 0.47 -13.54
C VAL A 270 -0.72 0.09 -13.73
N ALA A 271 -1.00 -0.88 -14.62
CA ALA A 271 -2.30 -1.51 -14.75
C ALA A 271 -2.20 -2.99 -14.38
N GLU A 272 -2.81 -3.37 -13.26
CA GLU A 272 -2.86 -4.73 -12.75
C GLU A 272 -3.97 -4.80 -11.67
N ARG A 273 -4.41 -5.99 -11.30
CA ARG A 273 -5.35 -6.17 -10.17
C ARG A 273 -4.78 -5.54 -8.91
N VAL A 274 -5.54 -4.65 -8.27
CA VAL A 274 -5.09 -3.92 -7.08
C VAL A 274 -4.60 -4.85 -5.97
N ALA A 275 -5.28 -5.98 -5.76
CA ALA A 275 -4.85 -6.97 -4.76
C ALA A 275 -3.50 -7.62 -5.11
N GLN A 276 -3.20 -7.82 -6.40
CA GLN A 276 -1.91 -8.34 -6.85
C GLN A 276 -0.81 -7.31 -6.56
N ILE A 277 -1.02 -6.06 -6.95
CA ILE A 277 -0.08 -4.97 -6.64
C ILE A 277 0.20 -4.91 -5.13
N ALA A 278 -0.87 -4.83 -4.33
CA ALA A 278 -0.77 -4.69 -2.89
C ALA A 278 -0.04 -5.86 -2.23
N GLY A 279 -0.38 -7.10 -2.64
CA GLY A 279 0.26 -8.30 -2.11
C GLY A 279 1.73 -8.42 -2.48
N VAL A 280 2.09 -8.08 -3.72
CA VAL A 280 3.48 -8.09 -4.19
C VAL A 280 4.30 -7.04 -3.44
N VAL A 281 3.80 -5.83 -3.26
CA VAL A 281 4.49 -4.78 -2.51
C VAL A 281 4.71 -5.20 -1.06
N ALA A 282 3.65 -5.61 -0.36
CA ALA A 282 3.76 -5.97 1.05
C ALA A 282 4.64 -7.21 1.28
N GLY A 283 4.51 -8.24 0.44
CA GLY A 283 5.36 -9.43 0.51
C GLY A 283 6.83 -9.11 0.25
N SER A 284 7.12 -8.22 -0.71
CA SER A 284 8.50 -7.78 -0.98
C SER A 284 9.08 -6.98 0.17
N VAL A 285 8.31 -6.08 0.79
CA VAL A 285 8.72 -5.31 1.97
C VAL A 285 9.01 -6.24 3.16
N ALA A 286 8.12 -7.21 3.41
CA ALA A 286 8.32 -8.17 4.49
C ALA A 286 9.58 -9.04 4.26
N HIS A 287 9.83 -9.45 3.02
CA HIS A 287 11.05 -10.16 2.65
C HIS A 287 12.31 -9.31 2.88
N GLU A 288 12.29 -8.03 2.48
CA GLU A 288 13.40 -7.11 2.73
C GLU A 288 13.70 -6.93 4.23
N ILE A 289 12.67 -6.86 5.08
CA ILE A 289 12.85 -6.83 6.53
C ILE A 289 13.46 -8.15 7.03
N ALA A 290 12.87 -9.29 6.63
CA ALA A 290 13.30 -10.61 7.07
C ALA A 290 14.75 -10.94 6.68
N THR A 291 15.24 -10.38 5.57
CA THR A 291 16.60 -10.57 5.04
C THR A 291 17.58 -9.46 5.43
N GLY A 292 17.15 -8.48 6.23
CA GLY A 292 18.00 -7.38 6.70
C GLY A 292 18.23 -6.27 5.67
N GLY A 293 17.38 -6.17 4.65
CA GLY A 293 17.42 -5.08 3.67
C GLY A 293 16.79 -3.78 4.17
N ILE A 294 15.89 -3.87 5.17
CA ILE A 294 15.34 -2.74 5.93
C ILE A 294 15.61 -3.02 7.40
N THR A 295 16.47 -2.21 8.02
CA THR A 295 16.93 -2.45 9.40
C THR A 295 16.64 -1.27 10.34
N ARG A 296 16.10 -0.16 9.84
CA ARG A 296 15.79 1.00 10.66
C ARG A 296 14.73 0.67 11.70
N ALA A 297 15.06 0.85 12.98
CA ALA A 297 14.09 0.82 14.06
C ALA A 297 13.22 2.09 14.03
N GLY A 298 11.93 1.93 14.22
CA GLY A 298 10.94 3.01 14.17
C GLY A 298 9.94 2.84 13.03
N VAL A 299 9.15 3.87 12.81
CA VAL A 299 8.23 3.94 11.68
C VAL A 299 8.99 4.28 10.40
N VAL A 300 8.69 3.54 9.36
CA VAL A 300 9.25 3.70 8.01
C VAL A 300 8.11 3.78 7.00
N THR A 301 8.23 4.66 6.03
CA THR A 301 7.29 4.77 4.90
C THR A 301 8.03 4.54 3.59
N LEU A 302 7.38 3.89 2.63
CA LEU A 302 7.96 3.69 1.31
C LEU A 302 8.21 5.05 0.63
N GLY A 303 9.25 5.12 -0.18
CA GLY A 303 9.74 6.40 -0.75
C GLY A 303 10.75 7.13 0.13
N SER A 304 10.91 6.77 1.41
CA SER A 304 11.96 7.38 2.26
C SER A 304 13.34 6.84 1.91
N SER A 305 14.38 7.61 2.24
CA SER A 305 15.79 7.24 2.01
C SER A 305 16.26 6.00 2.79
N ASP A 306 15.54 5.63 3.84
CA ASP A 306 15.83 4.46 4.67
C ASP A 306 15.34 3.14 4.06
N VAL A 307 14.64 3.23 2.92
CA VAL A 307 14.07 2.08 2.21
C VAL A 307 14.85 1.84 0.91
N PRO A 308 15.17 0.59 0.57
CA PRO A 308 15.80 0.27 -0.72
C PRO A 308 14.76 0.34 -1.87
N ASN A 309 14.20 1.53 -2.11
CA ASN A 309 13.07 1.76 -3.02
C ASN A 309 13.29 1.17 -4.41
N SER A 310 14.48 1.36 -4.99
CA SER A 310 14.83 0.82 -6.30
C SER A 310 14.81 -0.69 -6.35
N ARG A 311 15.32 -1.35 -5.31
CA ARG A 311 15.34 -2.81 -5.22
C ARG A 311 13.94 -3.37 -5.03
N LEU A 312 13.11 -2.71 -4.20
CA LEU A 312 11.70 -3.06 -4.05
C LEU A 312 10.95 -2.92 -5.38
N LEU A 313 11.13 -1.81 -6.10
CA LEU A 313 10.48 -1.60 -7.38
C LEU A 313 10.93 -2.65 -8.42
N ALA A 314 12.22 -2.96 -8.49
CA ALA A 314 12.72 -4.02 -9.35
C ALA A 314 12.15 -5.41 -8.98
N THR A 315 11.90 -5.66 -7.70
CA THR A 315 11.24 -6.91 -7.24
C THR A 315 9.78 -6.94 -7.65
N VAL A 316 9.07 -5.81 -7.55
CA VAL A 316 7.69 -5.65 -8.02
C VAL A 316 7.61 -5.90 -9.55
N GLN A 317 8.54 -5.35 -10.33
CA GLN A 317 8.59 -5.59 -11.78
C GLN A 317 8.89 -7.06 -12.13
N ARG A 318 9.79 -7.71 -11.42
CA ARG A 318 10.07 -9.15 -11.60
C ARG A 318 8.88 -10.04 -11.26
N ALA A 319 7.98 -9.59 -10.41
CA ALA A 319 6.71 -10.26 -10.13
C ALA A 319 5.65 -10.05 -11.23
N GLY A 320 6.02 -9.42 -12.36
CA GLY A 320 5.16 -9.24 -13.54
C GLY A 320 4.39 -7.91 -13.57
N ILE A 321 4.58 -7.03 -12.60
CA ILE A 321 3.93 -5.71 -12.58
C ILE A 321 4.71 -4.75 -13.46
N GLN A 322 4.12 -4.38 -14.62
CA GLN A 322 4.79 -3.54 -15.61
C GLN A 322 4.54 -2.06 -15.34
N LEU A 323 5.62 -1.27 -15.45
CA LEU A 323 5.56 0.17 -15.42
C LEU A 323 5.30 0.72 -16.83
N HIS A 324 4.45 1.75 -16.89
CA HIS A 324 4.13 2.49 -18.10
C HIS A 324 4.46 3.96 -17.88
N GLU A 325 5.32 4.50 -18.71
CA GLU A 325 5.65 5.92 -18.74
C GLU A 325 4.78 6.61 -19.79
N PHE A 326 4.17 7.72 -19.41
CA PHE A 326 3.40 8.53 -20.34
C PHE A 326 4.33 9.58 -20.95
N VAL A 327 4.78 9.33 -22.16
CA VAL A 327 5.56 10.31 -22.90
C VAL A 327 4.63 11.41 -23.37
N GLY A 328 4.81 12.62 -22.86
CA GLY A 328 4.09 13.80 -23.34
C GLY A 328 4.44 14.05 -24.79
N SER A 329 3.43 14.15 -25.64
CA SER A 329 3.57 14.61 -27.03
C SER A 329 3.72 16.12 -27.09
#